data_0b9fde3964756133e730fd336724c353
#
_entry.id   0b9fde3964756133e730fd336724c353
#
_cell.length_a   1.000
_cell.length_b   1.000
_cell.length_c   1.000
_cell.angle_alpha   90.00
_cell.angle_beta   90.00
_cell.angle_gamma   90.00
#
_symmetry.space_group_name_H-M   'P 1'
#
loop_
_entity.id
_entity.type
_entity.pdbx_description
1 polymer ?
#
loop_
_entity_poly.entity_id
_entity_poly.type
_entity_poly.pdbx_seq_one_letter_code
_entity_poly.pdbx_strand_id
1 'polypeptide(L)'
;MNWDLTSYFPRFDGPEMRRFKEALRRDIASLKDRAASLLPLNDENASGWEDVLTRNEALTRRMSHLSSYVSCLAASDGRNEDYLKEEAALASMRAELAKVRVELLRGVKETPDEIFASFIAQHSLDGAQNYLKRLREEARRAMSTEKEILATDLGLDGIQAWGRLYDKISSRLEFDMLYPDGNRERLPMSQRRSLLEHPDRRVRKAAFDGGNAAWQSVEDAAAAALNAIAGTRLTLNRHRGVGHFLDLALFQAAISAKTLNALFEALFAHLEIPRRILRLKAKSMGTNGVAWYNLGAPIDIPNRQPLSWDQAKDLVKNAFTRAYPTLGHFFQIEIDRNWIDWEPRAGKRPGAFCTSSMLSKESRVFMTYNETLGDVLTLAHESGHAFHGYMMREVRPYARIYPMTLAETASTFGELVLTHGLLEDPSISDAQKAMMLDVEVGHGAIYLLDIPVRFEFEKSFYEERKSGELSVSRLKELMIETQRRILGDVLEPGGEDPYFWASKLHFYITGLTFYNFPYTFGFLLSRGLFAMLKKEGKDFLPKYEEFLRLAGSDTAENVVQRTVGSDIGKPEFWSEAIQSLEEPFLRLEELLPKVLPSAQS
;
A
#
# COMPACT_ATOMS: atom_id res chain seq x y z
N MET A 1 20.74 3.07 16.62
CA MET A 1 20.06 3.46 15.38
C MET A 1 21.06 4.14 14.46
N ASN A 2 20.92 3.90 13.15
CA ASN A 2 21.89 4.41 12.18
C ASN A 2 21.50 5.78 11.61
N TRP A 3 20.23 6.15 11.61
CA TRP A 3 19.80 7.44 11.09
C TRP A 3 20.07 8.62 12.02
N ASP A 4 20.29 9.78 11.42
CA ASP A 4 20.36 11.06 12.13
C ASP A 4 18.97 11.70 12.21
N LEU A 5 18.48 11.91 13.42
CA LEU A 5 17.19 12.54 13.72
C LEU A 5 17.35 13.96 14.29
N THR A 6 18.57 14.49 14.38
CA THR A 6 18.85 15.79 15.02
C THR A 6 18.25 16.98 14.27
N SER A 7 18.00 16.82 12.96
CA SER A 7 17.26 17.81 12.15
C SER A 7 15.79 17.96 12.53
N TYR A 8 15.21 16.95 13.20
CA TYR A 8 13.87 17.05 13.77
C TYR A 8 13.89 17.74 15.12
N PHE A 9 14.61 17.17 16.07
CA PHE A 9 14.83 17.72 17.40
C PHE A 9 16.22 17.30 17.89
N PRO A 10 16.95 18.17 18.60
CA PRO A 10 18.29 17.85 19.11
C PRO A 10 18.31 16.60 20.01
N ARG A 11 17.21 16.35 20.74
CA ARG A 11 17.04 15.15 21.57
C ARG A 11 15.56 14.88 21.87
N PHE A 12 15.23 13.62 22.10
CA PHE A 12 13.92 13.20 22.57
C PHE A 12 13.59 13.86 23.92
N ASP A 13 12.37 14.30 24.05
CA ASP A 13 11.81 15.01 25.22
C ASP A 13 12.68 16.20 25.69
N GLY A 14 13.47 16.79 24.78
CA GLY A 14 14.24 18.00 25.03
C GLY A 14 13.37 19.26 25.09
N PRO A 15 13.94 20.38 25.53
CA PRO A 15 13.18 21.64 25.64
C PRO A 15 12.53 22.07 24.32
N GLU A 16 13.20 21.84 23.19
CA GLU A 16 12.74 22.18 21.84
C GLU A 16 11.49 21.37 21.49
N MET A 17 11.55 20.06 21.67
CA MET A 17 10.43 19.17 21.41
C MET A 17 9.22 19.47 22.32
N ARG A 18 9.47 19.71 23.61
CA ARG A 18 8.38 20.05 24.56
C ARG A 18 7.68 21.35 24.16
N ARG A 19 8.44 22.43 23.90
CA ARG A 19 7.87 23.71 23.43
C ARG A 19 7.10 23.55 22.14
N PHE A 20 7.63 22.77 21.20
CA PHE A 20 6.97 22.49 19.91
C PHE A 20 5.62 21.79 20.12
N LYS A 21 5.58 20.75 20.97
CA LYS A 21 4.35 20.01 21.30
C LYS A 21 3.30 20.89 21.99
N GLU A 22 3.70 21.66 22.98
CA GLU A 22 2.82 22.58 23.71
C GLU A 22 2.20 23.62 22.78
N ALA A 23 3.02 24.24 21.93
CA ALA A 23 2.54 25.17 20.93
C ALA A 23 1.60 24.50 19.93
N LEU A 24 1.94 23.29 19.44
CA LEU A 24 1.10 22.55 18.50
C LEU A 24 -0.28 22.20 19.12
N ARG A 25 -0.30 21.72 20.36
CA ARG A 25 -1.58 21.43 21.08
C ARG A 25 -2.46 22.66 21.23
N ARG A 26 -1.88 23.77 21.68
CA ARG A 26 -2.61 25.04 21.85
C ARG A 26 -3.17 25.54 20.53
N ASP A 27 -2.37 25.48 19.46
CA ASP A 27 -2.76 25.99 18.15
C ASP A 27 -3.83 25.11 17.49
N ILE A 28 -3.79 23.78 17.70
CA ILE A 28 -4.86 22.84 17.30
C ILE A 28 -6.17 23.19 18.00
N ALA A 29 -6.15 23.38 19.33
CA ALA A 29 -7.34 23.75 20.08
C ALA A 29 -7.93 25.07 19.58
N SER A 30 -7.10 26.10 19.43
CA SER A 30 -7.51 27.40 18.89
C SER A 30 -8.12 27.32 17.50
N LEU A 31 -7.53 26.50 16.61
CA LEU A 31 -8.07 26.33 15.25
C LEU A 31 -9.40 25.58 15.23
N LYS A 32 -9.53 24.56 16.07
CA LYS A 32 -10.80 23.81 16.23
C LYS A 32 -11.93 24.73 16.69
N ASP A 33 -11.69 25.54 17.73
CA ASP A 33 -12.69 26.46 18.27
C ASP A 33 -13.06 27.54 17.21
N ARG A 34 -12.07 28.04 16.48
CA ARG A 34 -12.28 28.98 15.37
C ARG A 34 -13.15 28.36 14.26
N ALA A 35 -12.82 27.14 13.81
CA ALA A 35 -13.59 26.46 12.77
C ALA A 35 -15.04 26.17 13.20
N ALA A 36 -15.23 25.73 14.46
CA ALA A 36 -16.55 25.48 15.04
C ALA A 36 -17.42 26.74 15.14
N SER A 37 -16.80 27.93 15.34
CA SER A 37 -17.51 29.21 15.45
C SER A 37 -17.99 29.78 14.12
N LEU A 38 -17.49 29.30 12.98
CA LEU A 38 -17.90 29.78 11.66
C LEU A 38 -19.23 29.17 11.23
N LEU A 39 -20.10 30.01 10.67
CA LEU A 39 -21.30 29.56 9.96
C LEU A 39 -20.88 28.84 8.66
N PRO A 40 -21.77 28.03 8.01
CA PRO A 40 -21.50 27.48 6.69
C PRO A 40 -20.95 28.53 5.73
N LEU A 41 -20.05 28.10 4.85
CA LEU A 41 -19.34 29.00 3.93
C LEU A 41 -20.31 29.82 3.06
N ASN A 42 -20.12 31.13 3.11
CA ASN A 42 -20.81 32.13 2.28
C ASN A 42 -19.84 33.29 1.94
N ASP A 43 -20.27 34.27 1.17
CA ASP A 43 -19.42 35.39 0.74
C ASP A 43 -18.92 36.25 1.91
N GLU A 44 -19.66 36.37 3.01
CA GLU A 44 -19.30 37.22 4.15
C GLU A 44 -18.22 36.57 5.03
N ASN A 45 -18.19 35.23 5.10
CA ASN A 45 -17.26 34.50 5.97
C ASN A 45 -16.14 33.74 5.22
N ALA A 46 -16.04 33.92 3.90
CA ALA A 46 -15.04 33.25 3.06
C ALA A 46 -13.62 33.43 3.55
N SER A 47 -13.23 34.65 3.96
CA SER A 47 -11.90 34.92 4.54
C SER A 47 -11.63 34.18 5.85
N GLY A 48 -12.68 33.93 6.65
CA GLY A 48 -12.59 33.13 7.86
C GLY A 48 -12.28 31.67 7.56
N TRP A 49 -12.92 31.09 6.57
CA TRP A 49 -12.66 29.71 6.12
C TRP A 49 -11.28 29.59 5.43
N GLU A 50 -10.85 30.60 4.68
CA GLU A 50 -9.49 30.67 4.13
C GLU A 50 -8.42 30.64 5.22
N ASP A 51 -8.59 31.44 6.30
CA ASP A 51 -7.72 31.41 7.47
C ASP A 51 -7.67 30.00 8.11
N VAL A 52 -8.84 29.36 8.28
CA VAL A 52 -8.92 28.00 8.83
C VAL A 52 -8.16 27.00 7.96
N LEU A 53 -8.32 27.05 6.65
CA LEU A 53 -7.61 26.16 5.71
C LEU A 53 -6.09 26.36 5.77
N THR A 54 -5.64 27.61 5.69
CA THR A 54 -4.20 27.95 5.72
C THR A 54 -3.55 27.52 7.03
N ARG A 55 -4.20 27.79 8.16
CA ARG A 55 -3.71 27.37 9.48
C ARG A 55 -3.73 25.85 9.63
N ASN A 56 -4.72 25.16 9.09
CA ASN A 56 -4.76 23.70 9.10
C ASN A 56 -3.59 23.08 8.31
N GLU A 57 -3.21 23.67 7.17
CA GLU A 57 -2.00 23.23 6.46
C GLU A 57 -0.72 23.46 7.27
N ALA A 58 -0.60 24.59 7.96
CA ALA A 58 0.55 24.87 8.82
C ALA A 58 0.63 23.86 9.99
N LEU A 59 -0.51 23.51 10.59
CA LEU A 59 -0.58 22.48 11.63
C LEU A 59 -0.30 21.08 11.09
N THR A 60 -0.76 20.76 9.89
CA THR A 60 -0.47 19.50 9.20
C THR A 60 1.04 19.33 8.96
N ARG A 61 1.74 20.36 8.53
CA ARG A 61 3.22 20.33 8.39
C ARG A 61 3.91 20.05 9.73
N ARG A 62 3.49 20.73 10.80
CA ARG A 62 4.05 20.54 12.15
C ARG A 62 3.72 19.15 12.71
N MET A 63 2.50 18.67 12.47
CA MET A 63 2.08 17.33 12.87
C MET A 63 2.87 16.25 12.13
N SER A 64 3.12 16.41 10.83
CA SER A 64 3.93 15.45 10.06
C SER A 64 5.37 15.37 10.59
N HIS A 65 5.95 16.51 10.98
CA HIS A 65 7.29 16.59 11.55
C HIS A 65 7.40 15.79 12.86
N LEU A 66 6.52 16.08 13.81
CA LEU A 66 6.48 15.37 15.09
C LEU A 66 6.15 13.88 14.90
N SER A 67 5.22 13.57 13.98
CA SER A 67 4.82 12.18 13.67
C SER A 67 5.98 11.38 13.10
N SER A 68 6.70 11.92 12.13
CA SER A 68 7.85 11.26 11.52
C SER A 68 8.94 10.99 12.57
N TYR A 69 9.27 11.96 13.40
CA TYR A 69 10.25 11.82 14.48
C TYR A 69 9.87 10.69 15.46
N VAL A 70 8.65 10.73 15.99
CA VAL A 70 8.19 9.75 16.99
C VAL A 70 8.09 8.34 16.36
N SER A 71 7.62 8.23 15.13
CA SER A 71 7.58 6.94 14.42
C SER A 71 8.98 6.35 14.22
N CYS A 72 9.98 7.18 13.89
CA CYS A 72 11.36 6.75 13.80
C CYS A 72 11.88 6.19 15.13
N LEU A 73 11.66 6.90 16.24
CA LEU A 73 12.10 6.48 17.56
C LEU A 73 11.42 5.17 17.99
N ALA A 74 10.09 5.11 17.90
CA ALA A 74 9.31 3.93 18.29
C ALA A 74 9.63 2.70 17.43
N ALA A 75 9.95 2.88 16.15
CA ALA A 75 10.39 1.79 15.28
C ALA A 75 11.82 1.33 15.61
N SER A 76 12.69 2.26 15.96
CA SER A 76 14.08 1.96 16.28
C SER A 76 14.26 1.17 17.58
N ASP A 77 13.36 1.36 18.56
CA ASP A 77 13.28 0.56 19.79
C ASP A 77 11.83 0.48 20.30
N GLY A 78 11.12 -0.55 19.87
CA GLY A 78 9.74 -0.85 20.27
C GLY A 78 9.56 -1.32 21.72
N ARG A 79 10.64 -1.42 22.50
CA ARG A 79 10.61 -1.75 23.94
C ARG A 79 10.72 -0.51 24.82
N ASN A 80 11.06 0.64 24.22
CA ASN A 80 11.18 1.89 24.94
C ASN A 80 9.81 2.46 25.28
N GLU A 81 9.43 2.37 26.56
CA GLU A 81 8.11 2.77 27.04
C GLU A 81 7.85 4.27 26.83
N ASP A 82 8.85 5.12 26.87
CA ASP A 82 8.66 6.56 26.68
C ASP A 82 8.37 6.90 25.22
N TYR A 83 8.97 6.17 24.26
CA TYR A 83 8.62 6.30 22.84
C TYR A 83 7.19 5.84 22.57
N LEU A 84 6.76 4.72 23.18
CA LEU A 84 5.40 4.21 23.03
C LEU A 84 4.35 5.14 23.67
N LYS A 85 4.64 5.72 24.83
CA LYS A 85 3.77 6.74 25.46
C LYS A 85 3.63 7.97 24.56
N GLU A 86 4.74 8.41 23.96
CA GLU A 86 4.71 9.55 23.05
C GLU A 86 3.93 9.27 21.77
N GLU A 87 4.07 8.06 21.21
CA GLU A 87 3.29 7.62 20.04
C GLU A 87 1.78 7.62 20.35
N ALA A 88 1.37 7.16 21.53
CA ALA A 88 -0.02 7.22 21.98
C ALA A 88 -0.52 8.67 22.20
N ALA A 89 0.32 9.54 22.79
CA ALA A 89 0.00 10.96 22.96
C ALA A 89 -0.18 11.66 21.60
N LEU A 90 0.64 11.31 20.63
CA LEU A 90 0.54 11.83 19.27
C LEU A 90 -0.74 11.37 18.56
N ALA A 91 -1.18 10.12 18.75
CA ALA A 91 -2.45 9.65 18.22
C ALA A 91 -3.62 10.50 18.72
N SER A 92 -3.62 10.87 20.01
CA SER A 92 -4.63 11.77 20.58
C SER A 92 -4.59 13.18 19.95
N MET A 93 -3.40 13.73 19.70
CA MET A 93 -3.27 15.04 19.02
C MET A 93 -3.76 14.99 17.57
N ARG A 94 -3.49 13.89 16.84
CA ARG A 94 -4.02 13.68 15.48
C ARG A 94 -5.55 13.63 15.48
N ALA A 95 -6.16 12.97 16.48
CA ALA A 95 -7.61 12.91 16.63
C ALA A 95 -8.21 14.31 16.86
N GLU A 96 -7.56 15.17 17.67
CA GLU A 96 -8.01 16.56 17.85
C GLU A 96 -7.88 17.38 16.55
N LEU A 97 -6.78 17.23 15.81
CA LEU A 97 -6.61 17.91 14.51
C LEU A 97 -7.65 17.42 13.48
N ALA A 98 -8.01 16.13 13.50
CA ALA A 98 -9.03 15.57 12.62
C ALA A 98 -10.42 16.20 12.83
N LYS A 99 -10.72 16.72 14.02
CA LYS A 99 -11.98 17.45 14.28
C LYS A 99 -12.09 18.74 13.46
N VAL A 100 -10.98 19.39 13.12
CA VAL A 100 -10.98 20.53 12.19
C VAL A 100 -11.52 20.11 10.83
N ARG A 101 -11.18 18.90 10.36
CA ARG A 101 -11.71 18.37 9.10
C ARG A 101 -13.23 18.15 9.14
N VAL A 102 -13.78 17.76 10.29
CA VAL A 102 -15.23 17.64 10.48
C VAL A 102 -15.90 19.00 10.28
N GLU A 103 -15.33 20.07 10.85
CA GLU A 103 -15.84 21.42 10.67
C GLU A 103 -15.70 21.92 9.21
N LEU A 104 -14.61 21.56 8.54
CA LEU A 104 -14.45 21.86 7.10
C LEU A 104 -15.54 21.17 6.26
N LEU A 105 -15.86 19.89 6.54
CA LEU A 105 -16.98 19.18 5.91
C LEU A 105 -18.31 19.91 6.13
N ARG A 106 -18.59 20.29 7.38
CA ARG A 106 -19.79 21.07 7.74
C ARG A 106 -19.82 22.39 6.99
N GLY A 107 -18.69 23.10 6.93
CA GLY A 107 -18.58 24.39 6.27
C GLY A 107 -18.94 24.38 4.80
N VAL A 108 -18.55 23.31 4.08
CA VAL A 108 -18.74 23.24 2.61
C VAL A 108 -19.99 22.49 2.16
N LYS A 109 -20.69 21.79 3.06
CA LYS A 109 -21.79 20.87 2.73
C LYS A 109 -22.95 21.57 2.02
N GLU A 110 -23.48 22.62 2.63
CA GLU A 110 -24.68 23.34 2.17
C GLU A 110 -24.35 24.60 1.33
N THR A 111 -23.06 24.83 1.06
CA THR A 111 -22.61 26.01 0.29
C THR A 111 -23.13 25.95 -1.15
N PRO A 112 -23.75 27.01 -1.69
CA PRO A 112 -24.15 27.10 -3.07
C PRO A 112 -22.97 26.89 -4.04
N ASP A 113 -23.24 26.32 -5.22
CA ASP A 113 -22.18 25.97 -6.20
C ASP A 113 -21.38 27.20 -6.65
N GLU A 114 -22.00 28.31 -6.86
CA GLU A 114 -21.38 29.58 -7.30
C GLU A 114 -20.43 30.13 -6.23
N ILE A 115 -20.88 30.16 -4.97
CA ILE A 115 -20.05 30.61 -3.84
C ILE A 115 -18.84 29.68 -3.66
N PHE A 116 -19.05 28.35 -3.71
CA PHE A 116 -17.96 27.41 -3.59
C PHE A 116 -16.95 27.53 -4.74
N ALA A 117 -17.43 27.68 -5.97
CA ALA A 117 -16.56 27.87 -7.14
C ALA A 117 -15.70 29.14 -7.02
N SER A 118 -16.33 30.27 -6.62
CA SER A 118 -15.63 31.52 -6.34
C SER A 118 -14.61 31.38 -5.21
N PHE A 119 -14.97 30.69 -4.14
CA PHE A 119 -14.08 30.47 -3.00
C PHE A 119 -12.83 29.69 -3.36
N ILE A 120 -12.96 28.56 -4.06
CA ILE A 120 -11.80 27.73 -4.42
C ILE A 120 -10.94 28.34 -5.52
N ALA A 121 -11.43 29.37 -6.24
CA ALA A 121 -10.69 30.11 -7.25
C ALA A 121 -9.78 31.22 -6.66
N GLN A 122 -9.81 31.45 -5.35
CA GLN A 122 -8.94 32.43 -4.71
C GLN A 122 -7.48 32.00 -4.83
N HIS A 123 -6.60 32.95 -5.14
CA HIS A 123 -5.16 32.70 -5.35
C HIS A 123 -4.46 32.03 -4.15
N SER A 124 -4.85 32.37 -2.93
CA SER A 124 -4.35 31.77 -1.70
C SER A 124 -4.66 30.27 -1.58
N LEU A 125 -5.66 29.77 -2.31
CA LEU A 125 -6.09 28.37 -2.37
C LEU A 125 -5.55 27.64 -3.61
N ASP A 126 -4.67 28.25 -4.41
CA ASP A 126 -4.06 27.58 -5.56
C ASP A 126 -3.37 26.28 -5.14
N GLY A 127 -3.68 25.19 -5.88
CA GLY A 127 -3.24 23.83 -5.56
C GLY A 127 -4.07 23.09 -4.49
N ALA A 128 -5.04 23.76 -3.81
CA ALA A 128 -5.96 23.08 -2.87
C ALA A 128 -7.29 22.67 -3.53
N GLN A 129 -7.51 23.07 -4.78
CA GLN A 129 -8.82 22.92 -5.44
C GLN A 129 -9.31 21.47 -5.46
N ASN A 130 -8.44 20.51 -5.79
CA ASN A 130 -8.80 19.09 -5.82
C ASN A 130 -9.21 18.60 -4.43
N TYR A 131 -8.41 18.90 -3.39
CA TYR A 131 -8.75 18.57 -2.02
C TYR A 131 -10.12 19.11 -1.61
N LEU A 132 -10.39 20.38 -1.88
CA LEU A 132 -11.66 21.04 -1.53
C LEU A 132 -12.85 20.47 -2.29
N LYS A 133 -12.70 20.19 -3.59
CA LYS A 133 -13.75 19.51 -4.40
C LYS A 133 -14.08 18.14 -3.83
N ARG A 134 -13.07 17.34 -3.51
CA ARG A 134 -13.25 16.02 -2.89
C ARG A 134 -13.87 16.10 -1.50
N LEU A 135 -13.43 17.07 -0.68
CA LEU A 135 -14.01 17.34 0.64
C LEU A 135 -15.51 17.66 0.51
N ARG A 136 -15.91 18.51 -0.46
CA ARG A 136 -17.31 18.84 -0.71
C ARG A 136 -18.13 17.65 -1.20
N GLU A 137 -17.55 16.84 -2.08
CA GLU A 137 -18.22 15.63 -2.57
C GLU A 137 -18.48 14.64 -1.42
N GLU A 138 -17.50 14.45 -0.52
CA GLU A 138 -17.66 13.66 0.68
C GLU A 138 -18.75 14.23 1.61
N ALA A 139 -18.74 15.54 1.84
CA ALA A 139 -19.73 16.22 2.65
C ALA A 139 -21.16 16.05 2.11
N ARG A 140 -21.34 16.12 0.80
CA ARG A 140 -22.65 15.93 0.13
C ARG A 140 -23.19 14.51 0.25
N ARG A 141 -22.31 13.51 0.35
CA ARG A 141 -22.69 12.11 0.57
C ARG A 141 -23.07 11.81 2.04
N ALA A 142 -22.71 12.66 2.98
CA ALA A 142 -23.05 12.46 4.39
C ALA A 142 -24.56 12.63 4.63
N MET A 143 -25.12 11.78 5.50
CA MET A 143 -26.49 11.93 6.00
C MET A 143 -26.66 13.25 6.77
N SER A 144 -27.86 13.51 7.32
CA SER A 144 -28.01 14.60 8.28
C SER A 144 -27.09 14.42 9.50
N THR A 145 -26.70 15.51 10.13
CA THR A 145 -25.77 15.50 11.27
C THR A 145 -26.21 14.55 12.37
N GLU A 146 -27.50 14.56 12.71
CA GLU A 146 -28.07 13.66 13.73
C GLU A 146 -27.91 12.18 13.38
N LYS A 147 -28.14 11.82 12.09
CA LYS A 147 -27.98 10.45 11.62
C LYS A 147 -26.52 10.02 11.55
N GLU A 148 -25.59 10.91 11.18
CA GLU A 148 -24.14 10.59 11.17
C GLU A 148 -23.60 10.44 12.59
N ILE A 149 -24.07 11.24 13.57
CA ILE A 149 -23.73 11.08 14.99
C ILE A 149 -24.22 9.71 15.47
N LEU A 150 -25.50 9.40 15.26
CA LEU A 150 -26.05 8.10 15.64
C LEU A 150 -25.31 6.93 14.99
N ALA A 151 -25.02 7.01 13.70
CA ALA A 151 -24.27 5.98 12.98
C ALA A 151 -22.84 5.82 13.52
N THR A 152 -22.21 6.92 13.94
CA THR A 152 -20.87 6.92 14.53
C THR A 152 -20.90 6.25 15.91
N ASP A 153 -21.85 6.61 16.76
CA ASP A 153 -21.98 6.06 18.11
C ASP A 153 -22.30 4.55 18.06
N LEU A 154 -23.27 4.15 17.25
CA LEU A 154 -23.59 2.74 17.02
C LEU A 154 -22.45 1.97 16.35
N GLY A 155 -21.64 2.66 15.54
CA GLY A 155 -20.48 2.10 14.85
C GLY A 155 -19.40 1.58 15.79
N LEU A 156 -19.27 2.17 17.00
CA LEU A 156 -18.27 1.75 18.00
C LEU A 156 -18.48 0.30 18.44
N ASP A 157 -19.73 -0.05 18.76
CA ASP A 157 -20.13 -1.39 19.19
C ASP A 157 -20.72 -2.23 18.05
N GLY A 158 -20.89 -1.64 16.87
CA GLY A 158 -21.29 -2.26 15.62
C GLY A 158 -20.10 -2.63 14.74
N ILE A 159 -19.96 -1.97 13.58
CA ILE A 159 -18.96 -2.33 12.58
C ILE A 159 -17.53 -2.39 13.13
N GLN A 160 -17.15 -1.44 13.99
CA GLN A 160 -15.79 -1.42 14.55
C GLN A 160 -15.57 -2.54 15.57
N ALA A 161 -16.61 -2.94 16.33
CA ALA A 161 -16.51 -4.07 17.25
C ALA A 161 -16.28 -5.39 16.51
N TRP A 162 -16.91 -5.59 15.36
CA TRP A 162 -16.68 -6.76 14.51
C TRP A 162 -15.26 -6.82 13.96
N GLY A 163 -14.70 -5.68 13.53
CA GLY A 163 -13.29 -5.60 13.15
C GLY A 163 -12.36 -5.93 14.32
N ARG A 164 -12.60 -5.33 15.51
CA ARG A 164 -11.81 -5.65 16.72
C ARG A 164 -11.95 -7.12 17.15
N LEU A 165 -13.11 -7.73 16.94
CA LEU A 165 -13.30 -9.16 17.23
C LEU A 165 -12.43 -10.01 16.29
N TYR A 166 -12.45 -9.73 15.00
CA TYR A 166 -11.61 -10.40 14.03
C TYR A 166 -10.11 -10.24 14.37
N ASP A 167 -9.67 -9.03 14.71
CA ASP A 167 -8.28 -8.77 15.12
C ASP A 167 -7.88 -9.58 16.34
N LYS A 168 -8.77 -9.68 17.34
CA LYS A 168 -8.54 -10.49 18.56
C LYS A 168 -8.45 -11.98 18.26
N ILE A 169 -9.33 -12.49 17.39
CA ILE A 169 -9.33 -13.89 16.98
C ILE A 169 -8.05 -14.19 16.19
N SER A 170 -7.80 -13.46 15.13
CA SER A 170 -6.67 -13.69 14.22
C SER A 170 -5.30 -13.55 14.90
N SER A 171 -5.14 -12.57 15.81
CA SER A 171 -3.89 -12.35 16.54
C SER A 171 -3.58 -13.40 17.60
N ARG A 172 -4.60 -14.12 18.08
CA ARG A 172 -4.46 -15.18 19.09
C ARG A 172 -4.49 -16.59 18.49
N LEU A 173 -4.81 -16.67 17.20
CA LEU A 173 -4.92 -17.96 16.52
C LEU A 173 -3.53 -18.60 16.40
N GLU A 174 -3.43 -19.83 16.87
CA GLU A 174 -2.27 -20.70 16.74
C GLU A 174 -2.61 -21.90 15.89
N PHE A 175 -1.62 -22.49 15.25
CA PHE A 175 -1.78 -23.70 14.46
C PHE A 175 -0.75 -24.74 14.78
N ASP A 176 -1.13 -26.00 14.64
CA ASP A 176 -0.23 -27.13 14.81
C ASP A 176 0.57 -27.34 13.52
N MET A 177 1.87 -27.10 13.60
CA MET A 177 2.82 -27.33 12.51
C MET A 177 3.41 -28.74 12.66
N LEU A 178 3.18 -29.59 11.67
CA LEU A 178 3.81 -30.91 11.55
C LEU A 178 4.92 -30.82 10.49
N TYR A 179 6.16 -30.70 10.95
CA TYR A 179 7.31 -30.63 10.05
C TYR A 179 7.54 -31.95 9.31
N PRO A 180 8.18 -31.92 8.12
CA PRO A 180 8.46 -33.13 7.33
C PRO A 180 9.32 -34.20 8.03
N ASP A 181 10.08 -33.80 9.03
CA ASP A 181 10.91 -34.69 9.89
C ASP A 181 10.10 -35.35 11.02
N GLY A 182 8.80 -35.03 11.15
CA GLY A 182 7.90 -35.54 12.18
C GLY A 182 7.85 -34.70 13.45
N ASN A 183 8.65 -33.65 13.54
CA ASN A 183 8.56 -32.71 14.67
C ASN A 183 7.20 -31.97 14.65
N ARG A 184 6.65 -31.74 15.84
CA ARG A 184 5.40 -30.99 16.03
C ARG A 184 5.66 -29.75 16.87
N GLU A 185 5.14 -28.63 16.38
CA GLU A 185 5.26 -27.36 17.07
C GLU A 185 3.94 -26.60 16.97
N ARG A 186 3.55 -25.91 18.04
CA ARG A 186 2.40 -25.01 18.03
C ARG A 186 2.88 -23.59 17.80
N LEU A 187 2.49 -23.01 16.67
CA LEU A 187 2.99 -21.71 16.19
C LEU A 187 1.89 -20.67 16.13
N PRO A 188 2.19 -19.40 16.40
CA PRO A 188 1.25 -18.31 16.17
C PRO A 188 1.01 -18.13 14.66
N MET A 189 -0.23 -17.76 14.30
CA MET A 189 -0.65 -17.59 12.90
C MET A 189 0.22 -16.54 12.14
N SER A 190 0.84 -15.61 12.84
CA SER A 190 1.77 -14.64 12.25
C SER A 190 2.99 -15.26 11.57
N GLN A 191 3.42 -16.46 12.00
CA GLN A 191 4.54 -17.18 11.39
C GLN A 191 4.15 -17.96 10.13
N ARG A 192 2.84 -18.20 9.90
CA ARG A 192 2.37 -18.93 8.71
C ARG A 192 2.89 -18.34 7.41
N ARG A 193 2.92 -17.01 7.30
CA ARG A 193 3.34 -16.32 6.08
C ARG A 193 4.78 -16.67 5.69
N SER A 194 5.72 -16.56 6.62
CA SER A 194 7.13 -16.88 6.35
C SER A 194 7.34 -18.38 6.05
N LEU A 195 6.54 -19.25 6.67
CA LEU A 195 6.58 -20.69 6.37
C LEU A 195 6.00 -21.02 4.98
N LEU A 196 5.06 -20.23 4.46
CA LEU A 196 4.55 -20.36 3.08
C LEU A 196 5.55 -19.85 2.02
N GLU A 197 6.59 -19.13 2.43
CA GLU A 197 7.72 -18.70 1.60
C GLU A 197 8.95 -19.62 1.75
N HIS A 198 8.85 -20.69 2.55
CA HIS A 198 9.94 -21.63 2.78
C HIS A 198 10.36 -22.35 1.50
N PRO A 199 11.66 -22.61 1.23
CA PRO A 199 12.10 -23.32 0.02
C PRO A 199 11.50 -24.73 -0.11
N ASP A 200 11.42 -25.50 0.99
CA ASP A 200 10.84 -26.84 0.97
C ASP A 200 9.29 -26.80 0.86
N ARG A 201 8.77 -27.33 -0.25
CA ARG A 201 7.32 -27.45 -0.51
C ARG A 201 6.57 -28.20 0.60
N ARG A 202 7.21 -29.20 1.24
CA ARG A 202 6.58 -30.00 2.32
C ARG A 202 6.35 -29.13 3.55
N VAL A 203 7.25 -28.20 3.85
CA VAL A 203 7.10 -27.22 4.94
C VAL A 203 5.95 -26.26 4.61
N ARG A 204 5.90 -25.73 3.37
CA ARG A 204 4.79 -24.87 2.93
C ARG A 204 3.44 -25.56 3.04
N LYS A 205 3.36 -26.85 2.59
CA LYS A 205 2.13 -27.63 2.69
C LYS A 205 1.72 -27.87 4.14
N ALA A 206 2.63 -28.23 5.03
CA ALA A 206 2.35 -28.42 6.43
C ALA A 206 1.82 -27.14 7.11
N ALA A 207 2.44 -25.98 6.83
CA ALA A 207 1.97 -24.68 7.31
C ALA A 207 0.60 -24.29 6.74
N PHE A 208 0.33 -24.70 5.51
CA PHE A 208 -0.96 -24.49 4.86
C PHE A 208 -2.06 -25.33 5.52
N ASP A 209 -1.83 -26.64 5.65
CA ASP A 209 -2.79 -27.58 6.23
C ASP A 209 -3.10 -27.22 7.70
N GLY A 210 -2.05 -27.03 8.51
CA GLY A 210 -2.20 -26.65 9.92
C GLY A 210 -2.89 -25.29 10.10
N GLY A 211 -2.51 -24.31 9.28
CA GLY A 211 -3.13 -22.99 9.30
C GLY A 211 -4.59 -23.02 8.89
N ASN A 212 -4.95 -23.82 7.88
CA ASN A 212 -6.34 -23.95 7.45
C ASN A 212 -7.20 -24.70 8.49
N ALA A 213 -6.65 -25.71 9.18
CA ALA A 213 -7.33 -26.34 10.30
C ALA A 213 -7.59 -25.35 11.46
N ALA A 214 -6.65 -24.46 11.71
CA ALA A 214 -6.85 -23.40 12.70
C ALA A 214 -7.94 -22.41 12.28
N TRP A 215 -7.96 -21.96 11.02
CA TRP A 215 -9.04 -21.09 10.51
C TRP A 215 -10.40 -21.75 10.54
N GLN A 216 -10.46 -23.06 10.28
CA GLN A 216 -11.70 -23.83 10.41
C GLN A 216 -12.30 -23.76 11.81
N SER A 217 -11.47 -23.75 12.85
CA SER A 217 -11.95 -23.71 14.25
C SER A 217 -12.65 -22.39 14.61
N VAL A 218 -12.49 -21.34 13.81
CA VAL A 218 -13.05 -19.98 14.04
C VAL A 218 -13.86 -19.46 12.86
N GLU A 219 -14.16 -20.31 11.87
CA GLU A 219 -14.79 -19.91 10.61
C GLU A 219 -16.17 -19.27 10.79
N ASP A 220 -16.98 -19.73 11.74
CA ASP A 220 -18.30 -19.14 12.03
C ASP A 220 -18.17 -17.70 12.55
N ALA A 221 -17.22 -17.45 13.43
CA ALA A 221 -16.99 -16.11 13.97
C ALA A 221 -16.41 -15.17 12.89
N ALA A 222 -15.52 -15.68 12.03
CA ALA A 222 -14.99 -14.93 10.89
C ALA A 222 -16.10 -14.60 9.88
N ALA A 223 -16.97 -15.56 9.54
CA ALA A 223 -18.10 -15.36 8.63
C ALA A 223 -19.11 -14.34 9.20
N ALA A 224 -19.44 -14.44 10.49
CA ALA A 224 -20.32 -13.48 11.15
C ALA A 224 -19.73 -12.05 11.10
N ALA A 225 -18.43 -11.90 11.38
CA ALA A 225 -17.75 -10.60 11.31
C ALA A 225 -17.78 -10.03 9.88
N LEU A 226 -17.45 -10.83 8.86
CA LEU A 226 -17.45 -10.41 7.46
C LEU A 226 -18.85 -9.96 7.01
N ASN A 227 -19.87 -10.77 7.29
CA ASN A 227 -21.27 -10.47 6.98
C ASN A 227 -21.76 -9.20 7.67
N ALA A 228 -21.44 -9.02 8.96
CA ALA A 228 -21.84 -7.85 9.74
C ALA A 228 -21.18 -6.56 9.24
N ILE A 229 -19.87 -6.60 8.93
CA ILE A 229 -19.14 -5.46 8.37
C ILE A 229 -19.74 -5.05 7.03
N ALA A 230 -19.93 -5.99 6.11
CA ALA A 230 -20.49 -5.70 4.79
C ALA A 230 -21.97 -5.25 4.89
N GLY A 231 -22.78 -5.89 5.73
CA GLY A 231 -24.18 -5.52 5.92
C GLY A 231 -24.34 -4.10 6.47
N THR A 232 -23.51 -3.72 7.46
CA THR A 232 -23.49 -2.35 7.98
C THR A 232 -23.12 -1.34 6.89
N ARG A 233 -22.09 -1.65 6.08
CA ARG A 233 -21.68 -0.77 4.94
C ARG A 233 -22.81 -0.60 3.92
N LEU A 234 -23.43 -1.71 3.49
CA LEU A 234 -24.55 -1.63 2.55
C LEU A 234 -25.70 -0.80 3.10
N THR A 235 -26.00 -0.91 4.39
CA THR A 235 -27.03 -0.10 5.05
C THR A 235 -26.65 1.38 5.07
N LEU A 236 -25.44 1.74 5.50
CA LEU A 236 -24.96 3.12 5.50
C LEU A 236 -24.90 3.72 4.10
N ASN A 237 -24.43 2.95 3.11
CA ASN A 237 -24.38 3.38 1.71
C ASN A 237 -25.77 3.75 1.20
N ARG A 238 -26.77 2.91 1.46
CA ARG A 238 -28.16 3.19 1.08
C ARG A 238 -28.67 4.50 1.69
N HIS A 239 -28.39 4.75 2.96
CA HIS A 239 -28.81 5.96 3.66
C HIS A 239 -28.05 7.22 3.21
N ARG A 240 -26.83 7.04 2.72
CA ARG A 240 -25.98 8.09 2.15
C ARG A 240 -26.21 8.33 0.65
N GLY A 241 -27.13 7.59 0.02
CA GLY A 241 -27.42 7.72 -1.41
C GLY A 241 -26.29 7.20 -2.31
N VAL A 242 -25.42 6.32 -1.80
CA VAL A 242 -24.36 5.68 -2.58
C VAL A 242 -24.99 4.60 -3.46
N GLY A 243 -24.84 4.72 -4.77
CA GLY A 243 -25.54 3.87 -5.76
C GLY A 243 -24.98 2.46 -5.84
N HIS A 244 -23.65 2.32 -5.76
CA HIS A 244 -22.97 1.05 -5.86
C HIS A 244 -21.93 0.87 -4.75
N PHE A 245 -21.71 -0.32 -4.25
CA PHE A 245 -20.77 -0.58 -3.15
C PHE A 245 -19.30 -0.27 -3.52
N LEU A 246 -18.95 -0.20 -4.81
CA LEU A 246 -17.63 0.23 -5.28
C LEU A 246 -17.45 1.75 -5.28
N ASP A 247 -18.51 2.56 -5.25
CA ASP A 247 -18.41 4.01 -5.45
C ASP A 247 -17.50 4.68 -4.41
N LEU A 248 -17.56 4.23 -3.15
CA LEU A 248 -16.68 4.76 -2.10
C LEU A 248 -15.22 4.34 -2.29
N ALA A 249 -14.99 3.10 -2.72
CA ALA A 249 -13.64 2.61 -3.01
C ALA A 249 -13.01 3.37 -4.19
N LEU A 250 -13.79 3.60 -5.26
CA LEU A 250 -13.37 4.40 -6.41
C LEU A 250 -13.09 5.85 -6.03
N PHE A 251 -13.97 6.44 -5.23
CA PHE A 251 -13.75 7.78 -4.69
C PHE A 251 -12.45 7.85 -3.87
N GLN A 252 -12.22 6.92 -2.95
CA GLN A 252 -10.99 6.86 -2.15
C GLN A 252 -9.74 6.65 -3.02
N ALA A 253 -9.84 5.81 -4.03
CA ALA A 253 -8.79 5.53 -5.00
C ALA A 253 -8.55 6.67 -6.03
N ALA A 254 -9.42 7.68 -6.05
CA ALA A 254 -9.41 8.80 -7.01
C ALA A 254 -9.37 8.35 -8.48
N ILE A 255 -10.13 7.31 -8.80
CA ILE A 255 -10.32 6.80 -10.17
C ILE A 255 -11.80 6.64 -10.50
N SER A 256 -12.11 6.60 -11.78
CA SER A 256 -13.45 6.33 -12.30
C SER A 256 -13.72 4.82 -12.41
N ALA A 257 -14.99 4.44 -12.44
CA ALA A 257 -15.40 3.07 -12.78
C ALA A 257 -14.90 2.64 -14.17
N LYS A 258 -14.82 3.59 -15.13
CA LYS A 258 -14.26 3.33 -16.46
C LYS A 258 -12.82 2.86 -16.37
N THR A 259 -12.00 3.51 -15.57
CA THR A 259 -10.58 3.16 -15.38
C THR A 259 -10.41 1.80 -14.70
N LEU A 260 -11.20 1.52 -13.66
CA LEU A 260 -11.18 0.21 -13.01
C LEU A 260 -11.58 -0.91 -14.00
N ASN A 261 -12.63 -0.68 -14.80
CA ASN A 261 -13.09 -1.65 -15.80
C ASN A 261 -12.01 -1.87 -16.88
N ALA A 262 -11.37 -0.81 -17.39
CA ALA A 262 -10.30 -0.91 -18.37
C ALA A 262 -9.11 -1.73 -17.86
N LEU A 263 -8.71 -1.53 -16.60
CA LEU A 263 -7.66 -2.31 -15.95
C LEU A 263 -8.02 -3.79 -15.90
N PHE A 264 -9.22 -4.14 -15.42
CA PHE A 264 -9.63 -5.56 -15.30
C PHE A 264 -9.92 -6.20 -16.64
N GLU A 265 -10.42 -5.46 -17.64
CA GLU A 265 -10.57 -5.94 -19.02
C GLU A 265 -9.21 -6.34 -19.60
N ALA A 266 -8.20 -5.47 -19.51
CA ALA A 266 -6.85 -5.79 -19.95
C ALA A 266 -6.25 -6.96 -19.19
N LEU A 267 -6.44 -7.01 -17.85
CA LEU A 267 -5.94 -8.09 -17.02
C LEU A 267 -6.54 -9.44 -17.43
N PHE A 268 -7.85 -9.53 -17.59
CA PHE A 268 -8.51 -10.78 -17.96
C PHE A 268 -8.19 -11.22 -19.40
N ALA A 269 -7.93 -10.28 -20.31
CA ALA A 269 -7.46 -10.59 -21.65
C ALA A 269 -6.03 -11.16 -21.67
N HIS A 270 -5.20 -10.87 -20.66
CA HIS A 270 -3.78 -11.24 -20.60
C HIS A 270 -3.42 -12.19 -19.45
N LEU A 271 -4.38 -12.93 -18.87
CA LEU A 271 -4.12 -13.87 -17.76
C LEU A 271 -3.07 -14.93 -18.09
N GLU A 272 -2.87 -15.23 -19.37
CA GLU A 272 -1.88 -16.23 -19.79
C GLU A 272 -0.44 -15.83 -19.41
N ILE A 273 -0.10 -14.53 -19.40
CA ILE A 273 1.23 -14.06 -19.02
C ILE A 273 1.58 -14.45 -17.57
N PRO A 274 0.81 -14.07 -16.54
CA PRO A 274 1.11 -14.47 -15.17
C PRO A 274 0.92 -15.98 -14.93
N ARG A 275 0.07 -16.67 -15.69
CA ARG A 275 -0.05 -18.14 -15.63
C ARG A 275 1.22 -18.84 -16.13
N ARG A 276 1.86 -18.34 -17.19
CA ARG A 276 3.16 -18.85 -17.65
C ARG A 276 4.24 -18.77 -16.58
N ILE A 277 4.24 -17.69 -15.78
CA ILE A 277 5.14 -17.54 -14.63
C ILE A 277 4.93 -18.67 -13.63
N LEU A 278 3.66 -18.96 -13.29
CA LEU A 278 3.34 -20.06 -12.37
C LEU A 278 3.69 -21.43 -12.94
N ARG A 279 3.53 -21.66 -14.26
CA ARG A 279 3.97 -22.92 -14.90
C ARG A 279 5.49 -23.07 -14.80
N LEU A 280 6.27 -22.00 -14.97
CA LEU A 280 7.71 -22.04 -14.79
C LEU A 280 8.08 -22.40 -13.34
N LYS A 281 7.41 -21.81 -12.36
CA LYS A 281 7.57 -22.17 -10.93
C LYS A 281 7.19 -23.63 -10.67
N ALA A 282 6.07 -24.11 -11.21
CA ALA A 282 5.66 -25.51 -11.09
C ALA A 282 6.73 -26.44 -11.65
N LYS A 283 7.24 -26.15 -12.84
CA LYS A 283 8.33 -26.91 -13.48
C LYS A 283 9.59 -26.96 -12.61
N SER A 284 9.98 -25.84 -12.00
CA SER A 284 11.15 -25.79 -11.09
C SER A 284 10.95 -26.61 -9.81
N MET A 285 9.70 -26.80 -9.38
CA MET A 285 9.33 -27.64 -8.24
C MET A 285 9.07 -29.12 -8.61
N GLY A 286 9.16 -29.49 -9.90
CA GLY A 286 8.85 -30.84 -10.39
C GLY A 286 7.36 -31.19 -10.31
N THR A 287 6.45 -30.19 -10.44
CA THR A 287 4.99 -30.36 -10.37
C THR A 287 4.31 -29.96 -11.69
N ASN A 288 3.11 -30.48 -11.93
CA ASN A 288 2.30 -30.16 -13.13
C ASN A 288 1.51 -28.85 -12.98
N GLY A 289 1.41 -28.29 -11.76
CA GLY A 289 0.71 -27.07 -11.44
C GLY A 289 1.15 -26.54 -10.09
N VAL A 290 0.51 -25.49 -9.63
CA VAL A 290 0.78 -24.87 -8.32
C VAL A 290 -0.44 -25.03 -7.41
N ALA A 291 -0.21 -25.34 -6.14
CA ALA A 291 -1.21 -25.12 -5.11
C ALA A 291 -1.14 -23.68 -4.60
N TRP A 292 -2.20 -23.22 -3.98
CA TRP A 292 -2.27 -21.86 -3.42
C TRP A 292 -1.08 -21.51 -2.52
N TYR A 293 -0.62 -22.48 -1.72
CA TYR A 293 0.54 -22.31 -0.83
C TYR A 293 1.89 -22.23 -1.56
N ASN A 294 1.92 -22.38 -2.87
CA ASN A 294 3.12 -22.30 -3.69
C ASN A 294 3.19 -21.02 -4.54
N LEU A 295 2.15 -20.16 -4.53
CA LEU A 295 2.11 -18.95 -5.36
C LEU A 295 3.30 -18.02 -5.10
N GLY A 296 3.65 -17.80 -3.83
CA GLY A 296 4.78 -16.98 -3.39
C GLY A 296 6.11 -17.72 -3.26
N ALA A 297 6.16 -19.04 -3.60
CA ALA A 297 7.38 -19.81 -3.44
C ALA A 297 8.51 -19.27 -4.33
N PRO A 298 9.72 -19.03 -3.78
CA PRO A 298 10.87 -18.68 -4.59
C PRO A 298 11.34 -19.89 -5.41
N ILE A 299 11.97 -19.65 -6.56
CA ILE A 299 12.76 -20.68 -7.24
C ILE A 299 14.02 -20.92 -6.43
N ASP A 300 14.35 -22.18 -6.15
CA ASP A 300 15.54 -22.55 -5.35
C ASP A 300 16.82 -22.44 -6.19
N ILE A 301 17.32 -21.22 -6.31
CA ILE A 301 18.56 -20.91 -7.02
C ILE A 301 19.72 -21.02 -6.02
N PRO A 302 20.71 -21.90 -6.28
CA PRO A 302 21.86 -22.08 -5.39
C PRO A 302 22.81 -20.88 -5.40
N ASN A 303 23.77 -20.87 -4.46
CA ASN A 303 24.82 -19.84 -4.34
C ASN A 303 24.31 -18.43 -4.00
N ARG A 304 23.44 -18.32 -3.03
CA ARG A 304 23.04 -17.02 -2.44
C ARG A 304 24.25 -16.43 -1.71
N GLN A 305 24.96 -15.52 -2.37
CA GLN A 305 26.05 -14.78 -1.72
C GLN A 305 25.47 -13.65 -0.89
N PRO A 306 25.89 -13.48 0.36
CA PRO A 306 25.50 -12.32 1.15
C PRO A 306 26.04 -11.04 0.51
N LEU A 307 25.25 -9.97 0.56
CA LEU A 307 25.60 -8.64 0.05
C LEU A 307 25.78 -7.72 1.26
N SER A 308 27.00 -7.27 1.53
CA SER A 308 27.24 -6.31 2.61
C SER A 308 26.45 -5.01 2.39
N TRP A 309 26.22 -4.26 3.46
CA TRP A 309 25.55 -2.97 3.37
C TRP A 309 26.25 -1.99 2.40
N ASP A 310 27.57 -1.98 2.40
CA ASP A 310 28.34 -1.11 1.48
C ASP A 310 28.15 -1.53 0.02
N GLN A 311 28.19 -2.83 -0.28
CA GLN A 311 27.87 -3.35 -1.59
C GLN A 311 26.45 -2.99 -2.03
N ALA A 312 25.46 -3.13 -1.13
CA ALA A 312 24.06 -2.76 -1.43
C ALA A 312 23.92 -1.28 -1.79
N LYS A 313 24.53 -0.38 -1.00
CA LYS A 313 24.54 1.05 -1.32
C LYS A 313 25.12 1.35 -2.69
N ASP A 314 26.26 0.73 -3.01
CA ASP A 314 26.94 0.95 -4.28
C ASP A 314 26.09 0.42 -5.44
N LEU A 315 25.48 -0.76 -5.31
CA LEU A 315 24.59 -1.33 -6.32
C LEU A 315 23.40 -0.41 -6.61
N VAL A 316 22.66 0.01 -5.56
CA VAL A 316 21.51 0.90 -5.71
C VAL A 316 21.93 2.24 -6.30
N LYS A 317 22.98 2.87 -5.77
CA LYS A 317 23.49 4.15 -6.26
C LYS A 317 23.87 4.09 -7.74
N ASN A 318 24.63 3.06 -8.14
CA ASN A 318 25.10 2.92 -9.51
C ASN A 318 23.93 2.68 -10.48
N ALA A 319 22.99 1.79 -10.13
CA ALA A 319 21.82 1.52 -10.94
C ALA A 319 20.94 2.78 -11.09
N PHE A 320 20.65 3.47 -9.99
CA PHE A 320 19.87 4.71 -10.00
C PHE A 320 20.57 5.81 -10.83
N THR A 321 21.86 6.05 -10.59
CA THR A 321 22.60 7.12 -11.30
C THR A 321 22.63 6.89 -12.80
N ARG A 322 22.80 5.63 -13.24
CA ARG A 322 22.87 5.26 -14.66
C ARG A 322 21.53 5.50 -15.37
N ALA A 323 20.44 4.98 -14.80
CA ALA A 323 19.11 5.02 -15.41
C ALA A 323 18.36 6.33 -15.12
N TYR A 324 18.50 6.87 -13.93
CA TYR A 324 17.77 8.04 -13.45
C TYR A 324 18.65 8.95 -12.56
N PRO A 325 19.44 9.86 -13.16
CA PRO A 325 20.43 10.65 -12.43
C PRO A 325 19.89 11.44 -11.23
N THR A 326 18.68 12.01 -11.32
CA THR A 326 18.03 12.74 -10.22
C THR A 326 17.77 11.83 -9.02
N LEU A 327 17.29 10.59 -9.27
CA LEU A 327 17.07 9.59 -8.22
C LEU A 327 18.40 9.13 -7.60
N GLY A 328 19.44 8.92 -8.42
CA GLY A 328 20.78 8.57 -7.92
C GLY A 328 21.40 9.67 -7.06
N HIS A 329 21.23 10.94 -7.45
CA HIS A 329 21.66 12.09 -6.63
C HIS A 329 20.88 12.16 -5.30
N PHE A 330 19.58 11.94 -5.34
CA PHE A 330 18.75 11.91 -4.13
C PHE A 330 19.18 10.78 -3.18
N PHE A 331 19.40 9.57 -3.71
CA PHE A 331 19.89 8.44 -2.91
C PHE A 331 21.23 8.74 -2.24
N GLN A 332 22.14 9.45 -2.93
CA GLN A 332 23.38 9.91 -2.31
C GLN A 332 23.12 10.86 -1.11
N ILE A 333 22.11 11.74 -1.21
CA ILE A 333 21.73 12.61 -0.09
C ILE A 333 21.25 11.77 1.11
N GLU A 334 20.46 10.71 0.88
CA GLU A 334 20.01 9.79 1.95
C GLU A 334 21.18 9.16 2.69
N ILE A 335 22.20 8.72 1.93
CA ILE A 335 23.42 8.10 2.49
C ILE A 335 24.25 9.13 3.26
N ASP A 336 24.58 10.27 2.64
CA ASP A 336 25.44 11.29 3.22
C ASP A 336 24.86 11.90 4.50
N ARG A 337 23.54 11.96 4.60
CA ARG A 337 22.81 12.51 5.75
C ARG A 337 22.37 11.45 6.77
N ASN A 338 22.76 10.21 6.59
CA ASN A 338 22.32 9.09 7.44
C ASN A 338 20.80 9.08 7.63
N TRP A 339 20.04 9.03 6.53
CA TRP A 339 18.58 8.99 6.60
C TRP A 339 18.00 7.58 6.71
N ILE A 340 18.84 6.54 6.68
CA ILE A 340 18.43 5.13 6.64
C ILE A 340 18.82 4.42 7.93
N ASP A 341 17.85 3.82 8.62
CA ASP A 341 18.09 2.91 9.75
C ASP A 341 18.00 1.46 9.26
N TRP A 342 19.14 0.84 9.04
CA TRP A 342 19.26 -0.44 8.35
C TRP A 342 19.71 -1.60 9.24
N GLU A 343 20.54 -1.36 10.26
CA GLU A 343 21.22 -2.39 11.05
C GLU A 343 20.25 -3.22 11.88
N PRO A 344 20.35 -4.58 11.83
CA PRO A 344 19.59 -5.46 12.71
C PRO A 344 19.98 -5.26 14.18
N ARG A 345 19.00 -5.17 15.07
CA ARG A 345 19.23 -5.10 16.51
C ARG A 345 18.01 -5.51 17.32
N ALA A 346 18.24 -5.92 18.57
CA ALA A 346 17.16 -6.27 19.48
C ALA A 346 16.28 -5.03 19.80
N GLY A 347 14.96 -5.22 19.78
CA GLY A 347 13.98 -4.15 20.02
C GLY A 347 13.55 -3.37 18.80
N LYS A 348 14.25 -3.50 17.66
CA LYS A 348 13.83 -2.93 16.38
C LYS A 348 12.52 -3.57 15.92
N ARG A 349 11.56 -2.76 15.47
CA ARG A 349 10.28 -3.28 14.94
C ARG A 349 10.52 -4.03 13.62
N PRO A 350 9.72 -5.06 13.30
CA PRO A 350 9.79 -5.72 12.00
C PRO A 350 9.21 -4.84 10.89
N GLY A 351 9.60 -5.15 9.64
CA GLY A 351 9.13 -4.47 8.44
C GLY A 351 10.05 -3.37 7.95
N ALA A 352 9.61 -2.68 6.89
CA ALA A 352 10.26 -1.50 6.32
C ALA A 352 9.20 -0.41 6.08
N PHE A 353 9.61 0.84 6.10
CA PHE A 353 8.77 1.98 5.74
C PHE A 353 9.60 3.23 5.46
N CYS A 354 9.01 4.14 4.70
CA CYS A 354 9.46 5.52 4.58
C CYS A 354 8.50 6.46 5.31
N THR A 355 9.05 7.45 6.01
CA THR A 355 8.28 8.54 6.61
C THR A 355 8.91 9.89 6.28
N SER A 356 8.08 10.94 6.14
CA SER A 356 8.54 12.25 5.71
C SER A 356 8.02 13.37 6.62
N SER A 357 8.86 14.35 6.84
CA SER A 357 8.48 15.61 7.46
C SER A 357 8.20 16.67 6.40
N MET A 358 6.99 17.18 6.36
CA MET A 358 6.64 18.32 5.49
C MET A 358 7.29 19.64 5.98
N LEU A 359 7.71 19.71 7.23
CA LEU A 359 8.30 20.92 7.81
C LEU A 359 9.78 21.03 7.48
N SER A 360 10.57 19.98 7.74
CA SER A 360 12.01 19.93 7.39
C SER A 360 12.26 19.54 5.94
N LYS A 361 11.21 19.07 5.22
CA LYS A 361 11.30 18.59 3.82
C LYS A 361 12.27 17.41 3.65
N GLU A 362 12.36 16.57 4.65
CA GLU A 362 13.24 15.41 4.73
C GLU A 362 12.45 14.14 4.92
N SER A 363 13.02 13.02 4.47
CA SER A 363 12.48 11.67 4.69
C SER A 363 13.41 10.85 5.59
N ARG A 364 12.85 9.75 6.13
CA ARG A 364 13.64 8.71 6.82
C ARG A 364 13.16 7.36 6.36
N VAL A 365 14.10 6.49 6.07
CA VAL A 365 13.88 5.11 5.67
C VAL A 365 14.21 4.20 6.84
N PHE A 366 13.30 3.28 7.13
CA PHE A 366 13.45 2.24 8.11
C PHE A 366 13.40 0.88 7.44
N MET A 367 14.36 0.02 7.74
CA MET A 367 14.38 -1.37 7.28
C MET A 367 15.27 -2.22 8.19
N THR A 368 15.18 -3.54 8.07
CA THR A 368 16.16 -4.45 8.67
C THR A 368 16.91 -5.15 7.54
N TYR A 369 18.21 -4.88 7.42
CA TYR A 369 19.06 -5.39 6.36
C TYR A 369 19.78 -6.66 6.80
N ASN A 370 19.48 -7.79 6.18
CA ASN A 370 20.01 -9.13 6.50
C ASN A 370 20.92 -9.68 5.39
N GLU A 371 21.57 -8.81 4.63
CA GLU A 371 22.53 -9.14 3.56
C GLU A 371 21.92 -9.96 2.42
N THR A 372 20.61 -9.85 2.19
CA THR A 372 19.91 -10.52 1.09
C THR A 372 19.66 -9.59 -0.08
N LEU A 373 19.50 -10.16 -1.27
CA LEU A 373 19.08 -9.42 -2.46
C LEU A 373 17.68 -8.81 -2.28
N GLY A 374 16.79 -9.49 -1.55
CA GLY A 374 15.48 -8.96 -1.19
C GLY A 374 15.57 -7.67 -0.38
N ASP A 375 16.57 -7.56 0.53
CA ASP A 375 16.79 -6.33 1.29
C ASP A 375 17.31 -5.20 0.40
N VAL A 376 18.09 -5.50 -0.64
CA VAL A 376 18.54 -4.49 -1.63
C VAL A 376 17.36 -3.95 -2.42
N LEU A 377 16.41 -4.82 -2.81
CA LEU A 377 15.15 -4.40 -3.44
C LEU A 377 14.29 -3.57 -2.49
N THR A 378 14.20 -3.95 -1.22
CA THR A 378 13.50 -3.18 -0.18
C THR A 378 14.13 -1.80 -0.01
N LEU A 379 15.46 -1.70 -0.04
CA LEU A 379 16.16 -0.41 0.02
C LEU A 379 15.77 0.49 -1.16
N ALA A 380 15.72 -0.04 -2.37
CA ALA A 380 15.29 0.71 -3.56
C ALA A 380 13.81 1.13 -3.48
N HIS A 381 12.95 0.25 -2.95
CA HIS A 381 11.53 0.50 -2.72
C HIS A 381 11.31 1.69 -1.78
N GLU A 382 11.90 1.64 -0.58
CA GLU A 382 11.72 2.68 0.43
C GLU A 382 12.37 4.01 0.00
N SER A 383 13.52 3.95 -0.70
CA SER A 383 14.12 5.15 -1.30
C SER A 383 13.26 5.73 -2.43
N GLY A 384 12.49 4.91 -3.14
CA GLY A 384 11.47 5.36 -4.10
C GLY A 384 10.37 6.19 -3.44
N HIS A 385 9.86 5.74 -2.28
CA HIS A 385 8.91 6.53 -1.46
C HIS A 385 9.53 7.84 -0.97
N ALA A 386 10.76 7.80 -0.50
CA ALA A 386 11.48 8.99 -0.05
C ALA A 386 11.69 9.99 -1.19
N PHE A 387 12.02 9.48 -2.39
CA PHE A 387 12.14 10.30 -3.61
C PHE A 387 10.81 10.95 -4.01
N HIS A 388 9.69 10.23 -3.92
CA HIS A 388 8.36 10.84 -4.12
C HIS A 388 8.13 12.00 -3.16
N GLY A 389 8.42 11.80 -1.86
CA GLY A 389 8.38 12.86 -0.86
C GLY A 389 9.28 14.06 -1.20
N TYR A 390 10.46 13.79 -1.74
CA TYR A 390 11.41 14.81 -2.20
C TYR A 390 10.88 15.59 -3.42
N MET A 391 10.29 14.92 -4.41
CA MET A 391 9.65 15.59 -5.54
C MET A 391 8.51 16.50 -5.11
N MET A 392 7.76 16.11 -4.09
CA MET A 392 6.64 16.90 -3.54
C MET A 392 7.04 17.92 -2.46
N ARG A 393 8.33 18.09 -2.13
CA ARG A 393 8.76 18.89 -0.96
C ARG A 393 8.32 20.35 -0.96
N GLU A 394 8.08 20.93 -2.14
CA GLU A 394 7.59 22.31 -2.31
C GLU A 394 6.07 22.36 -2.52
N VAL A 395 5.42 21.22 -2.67
CA VAL A 395 3.98 21.15 -2.88
C VAL A 395 3.25 21.42 -1.57
N ARG A 396 2.15 22.19 -1.64
CA ARG A 396 1.32 22.50 -0.47
C ARG A 396 0.71 21.23 0.16
N PRO A 397 0.45 21.20 1.47
CA PRO A 397 -0.03 20.00 2.18
C PRO A 397 -1.26 19.36 1.56
N TYR A 398 -2.27 20.12 1.17
CA TYR A 398 -3.49 19.57 0.58
C TYR A 398 -3.27 18.90 -0.79
N ALA A 399 -2.30 19.37 -1.57
CA ALA A 399 -1.92 18.76 -2.85
C ALA A 399 -0.95 17.57 -2.70
N ARG A 400 -0.48 17.27 -1.48
CA ARG A 400 0.37 16.10 -1.18
C ARG A 400 -0.46 14.87 -0.76
N ILE A 401 -1.77 15.02 -0.65
CA ILE A 401 -2.68 13.91 -0.30
C ILE A 401 -3.03 13.17 -1.58
N TYR A 402 -2.25 12.17 -1.92
CA TYR A 402 -2.49 11.31 -3.08
C TYR A 402 -3.15 9.99 -2.68
N PRO A 403 -3.91 9.36 -3.58
CA PRO A 403 -4.64 8.12 -3.29
C PRO A 403 -3.68 6.92 -3.23
N MET A 404 -4.14 5.83 -2.60
CA MET A 404 -3.37 4.57 -2.51
C MET A 404 -3.02 3.97 -3.87
N THR A 405 -3.81 4.22 -4.91
CA THR A 405 -3.50 3.84 -6.29
C THR A 405 -2.21 4.42 -6.83
N LEU A 406 -1.79 5.59 -6.34
CA LEU A 406 -0.55 6.26 -6.74
C LEU A 406 0.58 6.13 -5.69
N ALA A 407 0.29 5.54 -4.53
CA ALA A 407 1.25 5.49 -3.43
C ALA A 407 2.48 4.64 -3.74
N GLU A 408 2.28 3.49 -4.38
CA GLU A 408 3.34 2.53 -4.70
C GLU A 408 4.03 2.80 -6.06
N THR A 409 3.63 3.85 -6.77
CA THR A 409 4.16 4.10 -8.11
C THR A 409 5.65 4.41 -8.09
N ALA A 410 6.11 5.22 -7.13
CA ALA A 410 7.51 5.60 -7.05
C ALA A 410 8.39 4.50 -6.46
N SER A 411 7.89 3.75 -5.49
CA SER A 411 8.61 2.65 -4.84
C SER A 411 8.84 1.49 -5.82
N THR A 412 7.79 1.01 -6.47
CA THR A 412 7.90 -0.05 -7.48
C THR A 412 8.72 0.41 -8.70
N PHE A 413 8.65 1.69 -9.09
CA PHE A 413 9.50 2.24 -10.15
C PHE A 413 10.98 2.20 -9.75
N GLY A 414 11.32 2.49 -8.50
CA GLY A 414 12.67 2.36 -7.96
C GLY A 414 13.20 0.94 -8.02
N GLU A 415 12.36 -0.05 -7.66
CA GLU A 415 12.71 -1.48 -7.81
C GLU A 415 13.00 -1.85 -9.28
N LEU A 416 12.17 -1.40 -10.22
CA LEU A 416 12.36 -1.66 -11.65
C LEU A 416 13.66 -1.02 -12.17
N VAL A 417 13.94 0.22 -11.78
CA VAL A 417 15.20 0.91 -12.13
C VAL A 417 16.41 0.14 -11.60
N LEU A 418 16.35 -0.32 -10.34
CA LEU A 418 17.42 -1.13 -9.75
C LEU A 418 17.59 -2.45 -10.52
N THR A 419 16.52 -3.24 -10.66
CA THR A 419 16.54 -4.56 -11.30
C THR A 419 17.14 -4.46 -12.71
N HIS A 420 16.62 -3.58 -13.55
CA HIS A 420 17.12 -3.42 -14.93
C HIS A 420 18.54 -2.87 -14.98
N GLY A 421 18.92 -1.98 -14.06
CA GLY A 421 20.29 -1.49 -13.94
C GLY A 421 21.29 -2.60 -13.61
N LEU A 422 20.91 -3.53 -12.73
CA LEU A 422 21.74 -4.67 -12.32
C LEU A 422 21.77 -5.78 -13.38
N LEU A 423 20.67 -5.98 -14.12
CA LEU A 423 20.67 -6.94 -15.24
C LEU A 423 21.70 -6.59 -16.33
N GLU A 424 21.99 -5.31 -16.52
CA GLU A 424 23.00 -4.81 -17.47
C GLU A 424 24.41 -4.74 -16.86
N ASP A 425 24.58 -5.02 -15.57
CA ASP A 425 25.89 -4.96 -14.91
C ASP A 425 26.66 -6.27 -15.10
N PRO A 426 27.86 -6.25 -15.71
CA PRO A 426 28.66 -7.46 -15.94
C PRO A 426 29.24 -8.05 -14.64
N SER A 427 29.28 -7.32 -13.55
CA SER A 427 29.74 -7.82 -12.25
C SER A 427 28.70 -8.69 -11.53
N ILE A 428 27.43 -8.63 -11.96
CA ILE A 428 26.33 -9.41 -11.37
C ILE A 428 26.29 -10.79 -12.04
N SER A 429 26.37 -11.84 -11.24
CA SER A 429 26.32 -13.22 -11.70
C SER A 429 24.95 -13.61 -12.29
N ASP A 430 24.95 -14.61 -13.18
CA ASP A 430 23.69 -15.15 -13.74
C ASP A 430 22.74 -15.65 -12.65
N ALA A 431 23.24 -16.22 -11.54
CA ALA A 431 22.42 -16.63 -10.41
C ALA A 431 21.75 -15.44 -9.71
N GLN A 432 22.46 -14.35 -9.48
CA GLN A 432 21.89 -13.13 -8.91
C GLN A 432 20.87 -12.49 -9.86
N LYS A 433 21.15 -12.44 -11.17
CA LYS A 433 20.20 -11.96 -12.18
C LYS A 433 18.93 -12.81 -12.21
N ALA A 434 19.05 -14.13 -12.16
CA ALA A 434 17.91 -15.03 -12.13
C ALA A 434 17.07 -14.86 -10.85
N MET A 435 17.71 -14.66 -9.68
CA MET A 435 16.99 -14.38 -8.44
C MET A 435 16.19 -13.06 -8.49
N MET A 436 16.78 -12.00 -9.07
CA MET A 436 16.09 -10.72 -9.23
C MET A 436 14.89 -10.83 -10.15
N LEU A 437 15.07 -11.53 -11.27
CA LEU A 437 14.00 -11.78 -12.23
C LEU A 437 12.89 -12.67 -11.62
N ASP A 438 13.23 -13.68 -10.79
CA ASP A 438 12.22 -14.47 -10.06
C ASP A 438 11.37 -13.61 -9.12
N VAL A 439 11.97 -12.66 -8.43
CA VAL A 439 11.23 -11.70 -7.59
C VAL A 439 10.34 -10.81 -8.46
N GLU A 440 10.87 -10.20 -9.52
CA GLU A 440 10.10 -9.29 -10.40
C GLU A 440 8.90 -9.99 -11.05
N VAL A 441 9.12 -11.16 -11.67
CA VAL A 441 8.01 -11.91 -12.30
C VAL A 441 7.09 -12.53 -11.26
N GLY A 442 7.62 -12.92 -10.10
CA GLY A 442 6.84 -13.41 -8.96
C GLY A 442 5.85 -12.36 -8.44
N HIS A 443 6.28 -11.11 -8.34
CA HIS A 443 5.37 -9.98 -8.06
C HIS A 443 4.28 -9.89 -9.14
N GLY A 444 4.62 -10.07 -10.43
CA GLY A 444 3.64 -10.15 -11.51
C GLY A 444 2.57 -11.22 -11.26
N ALA A 445 2.95 -12.42 -10.82
CA ALA A 445 1.98 -13.47 -10.48
C ALA A 445 1.07 -13.09 -9.30
N ILE A 446 1.61 -12.46 -8.25
CA ILE A 446 0.83 -12.02 -7.10
C ILE A 446 -0.14 -10.89 -7.48
N TYR A 447 0.35 -9.83 -8.13
CA TYR A 447 -0.49 -8.67 -8.44
C TYR A 447 -1.51 -8.92 -9.55
N LEU A 448 -1.26 -9.89 -10.44
CA LEU A 448 -2.15 -10.19 -11.57
C LEU A 448 -2.98 -11.47 -11.41
N LEU A 449 -2.79 -12.25 -10.33
CA LEU A 449 -3.60 -13.43 -10.04
C LEU A 449 -4.17 -13.39 -8.61
N ASP A 450 -3.35 -13.30 -7.55
CA ASP A 450 -3.84 -13.30 -6.16
C ASP A 450 -4.72 -12.07 -5.87
N ILE A 451 -4.26 -10.86 -6.22
CA ILE A 451 -5.05 -9.64 -5.98
C ILE A 451 -6.38 -9.65 -6.76
N PRO A 452 -6.43 -10.01 -8.04
CA PRO A 452 -7.71 -10.21 -8.75
C PRO A 452 -8.64 -11.24 -8.11
N VAL A 453 -8.11 -12.34 -7.56
CA VAL A 453 -8.93 -13.28 -6.77
C VAL A 453 -9.59 -12.57 -5.59
N ARG A 454 -8.84 -11.75 -4.84
CA ARG A 454 -9.40 -10.99 -3.71
C ARG A 454 -10.49 -10.02 -4.18
N PHE A 455 -10.24 -9.28 -5.25
CA PHE A 455 -11.20 -8.30 -5.78
C PHE A 455 -12.48 -8.97 -6.26
N GLU A 456 -12.37 -10.01 -7.09
CA GLU A 456 -13.53 -10.70 -7.65
C GLU A 456 -14.33 -11.48 -6.57
N PHE A 457 -13.64 -12.06 -5.59
CA PHE A 457 -14.31 -12.65 -4.42
C PHE A 457 -15.10 -11.58 -3.65
N GLU A 458 -14.46 -10.46 -3.30
CA GLU A 458 -15.10 -9.39 -2.51
C GLU A 458 -16.30 -8.81 -3.28
N LYS A 459 -16.16 -8.62 -4.60
CA LYS A 459 -17.25 -8.15 -5.47
C LYS A 459 -18.43 -9.13 -5.46
N SER A 460 -18.18 -10.41 -5.70
CA SER A 460 -19.23 -11.46 -5.69
C SER A 460 -19.88 -11.58 -4.31
N PHE A 461 -19.08 -11.51 -3.25
CA PHE A 461 -19.58 -11.51 -1.88
C PHE A 461 -20.52 -10.33 -1.61
N TYR A 462 -20.16 -9.08 -1.98
CA TYR A 462 -21.03 -7.92 -1.80
C TYR A 462 -22.30 -8.00 -2.66
N GLU A 463 -22.23 -8.55 -3.88
CA GLU A 463 -23.41 -8.76 -4.72
C GLU A 463 -24.41 -9.70 -4.06
N GLU A 464 -23.97 -10.86 -3.58
CA GLU A 464 -24.86 -11.83 -2.91
C GLU A 464 -25.32 -11.31 -1.55
N ARG A 465 -24.47 -10.58 -0.79
CA ARG A 465 -24.78 -10.02 0.53
C ARG A 465 -25.94 -9.01 0.50
N LYS A 466 -26.23 -8.39 -0.63
CA LYS A 466 -27.43 -7.56 -0.82
C LYS A 466 -28.72 -8.31 -0.51
N SER A 467 -28.74 -9.61 -0.77
CA SER A 467 -29.91 -10.47 -0.58
C SER A 467 -29.97 -11.16 0.78
N GLY A 468 -28.88 -11.15 1.54
CA GLY A 468 -28.80 -11.80 2.85
C GLY A 468 -27.38 -12.16 3.27
N GLU A 469 -27.25 -12.78 4.44
CA GLU A 469 -25.96 -13.28 4.93
C GLU A 469 -25.55 -14.55 4.18
N LEU A 470 -24.24 -14.67 3.90
CA LEU A 470 -23.68 -15.86 3.28
C LEU A 470 -23.22 -16.84 4.36
N SER A 471 -23.53 -18.11 4.16
CA SER A 471 -23.02 -19.18 5.01
C SER A 471 -21.53 -19.39 4.81
N VAL A 472 -20.87 -20.03 5.77
CA VAL A 472 -19.46 -20.44 5.66
C VAL A 472 -19.24 -21.29 4.40
N SER A 473 -20.14 -22.22 4.09
CA SER A 473 -20.04 -23.05 2.89
C SER A 473 -20.04 -22.20 1.63
N ARG A 474 -20.94 -21.19 1.53
CA ARG A 474 -21.00 -20.32 0.36
C ARG A 474 -19.76 -19.44 0.23
N LEU A 475 -19.21 -18.95 1.33
CA LEU A 475 -17.96 -18.18 1.32
C LEU A 475 -16.78 -19.02 0.80
N LYS A 476 -16.69 -20.29 1.22
CA LYS A 476 -15.68 -21.23 0.70
C LYS A 476 -15.87 -21.52 -0.79
N GLU A 477 -17.10 -21.77 -1.21
CA GLU A 477 -17.43 -22.00 -2.62
C GLU A 477 -17.04 -20.83 -3.49
N LEU A 478 -17.46 -19.59 -3.14
CA LEU A 478 -17.11 -18.38 -3.86
C LEU A 478 -15.59 -18.19 -3.99
N MET A 479 -14.85 -18.46 -2.91
CA MET A 479 -13.41 -18.35 -2.90
C MET A 479 -12.77 -19.37 -3.86
N ILE A 480 -13.17 -20.63 -3.79
CA ILE A 480 -12.69 -21.71 -4.66
C ILE A 480 -13.03 -21.42 -6.14
N GLU A 481 -14.29 -21.07 -6.42
CA GLU A 481 -14.75 -20.70 -7.77
C GLU A 481 -13.91 -19.59 -8.37
N THR A 482 -13.61 -18.56 -7.57
CA THR A 482 -12.83 -17.42 -8.01
C THR A 482 -11.37 -17.79 -8.27
N GLN A 483 -10.76 -18.58 -7.40
CA GLN A 483 -9.39 -19.08 -7.58
C GLN A 483 -9.28 -19.91 -8.86
N ARG A 484 -10.20 -20.87 -9.07
CA ARG A 484 -10.23 -21.70 -10.28
C ARG A 484 -10.38 -20.88 -11.56
N ARG A 485 -11.27 -19.90 -11.55
CA ARG A 485 -11.52 -19.04 -12.71
C ARG A 485 -10.28 -18.21 -13.09
N ILE A 486 -9.59 -17.65 -12.11
CA ILE A 486 -8.45 -16.75 -12.37
C ILE A 486 -7.16 -17.51 -12.62
N LEU A 487 -6.86 -18.55 -11.84
CA LEU A 487 -5.65 -19.35 -12.05
C LEU A 487 -5.80 -20.32 -13.23
N GLY A 488 -7.02 -20.82 -13.50
CA GLY A 488 -7.27 -21.76 -14.59
C GLY A 488 -6.52 -23.09 -14.40
N ASP A 489 -5.95 -23.60 -15.47
CA ASP A 489 -5.27 -24.90 -15.54
C ASP A 489 -3.93 -24.96 -14.80
N VAL A 490 -3.38 -23.81 -14.37
CA VAL A 490 -2.14 -23.80 -13.58
C VAL A 490 -2.37 -24.15 -12.11
N LEU A 491 -3.62 -24.08 -11.64
CA LEU A 491 -3.97 -24.51 -10.29
C LEU A 491 -4.11 -26.04 -10.27
N GLU A 492 -3.29 -26.70 -9.43
CA GLU A 492 -3.39 -28.16 -9.30
C GLU A 492 -4.72 -28.58 -8.66
N PRO A 493 -5.30 -29.72 -9.01
CA PRO A 493 -6.54 -30.21 -8.41
C PRO A 493 -6.41 -30.33 -6.88
N GLY A 494 -7.33 -29.70 -6.14
CA GLY A 494 -7.28 -29.66 -4.68
C GLY A 494 -6.23 -28.70 -4.10
N GLY A 495 -5.63 -27.87 -4.94
CA GLY A 495 -4.64 -26.86 -4.55
C GLY A 495 -5.23 -25.52 -4.11
N GLU A 496 -6.55 -25.38 -4.07
CA GLU A 496 -7.24 -24.16 -3.65
C GLU A 496 -7.08 -23.91 -2.13
N ASP A 497 -7.23 -22.65 -1.73
CA ASP A 497 -7.35 -22.28 -0.32
C ASP A 497 -8.79 -21.85 0.00
N PRO A 498 -9.62 -22.75 0.55
CA PRO A 498 -11.01 -22.44 0.88
C PRO A 498 -11.15 -21.46 2.04
N TYR A 499 -10.08 -21.21 2.82
CA TYR A 499 -10.06 -20.30 3.97
C TYR A 499 -9.36 -18.96 3.67
N PHE A 500 -8.98 -18.71 2.43
CA PHE A 500 -8.30 -17.48 2.07
C PHE A 500 -9.12 -16.22 2.41
N TRP A 501 -10.46 -16.28 2.30
CA TRP A 501 -11.37 -15.22 2.74
C TRP A 501 -11.28 -14.96 4.25
N ALA A 502 -11.10 -15.99 5.08
CA ALA A 502 -10.96 -15.85 6.53
C ALA A 502 -9.58 -15.32 6.94
N SER A 503 -8.53 -15.70 6.22
CA SER A 503 -7.14 -15.38 6.56
C SER A 503 -6.69 -13.98 6.10
N LYS A 504 -7.47 -13.26 5.31
CA LYS A 504 -7.09 -11.95 4.77
C LYS A 504 -7.74 -10.79 5.51
N LEU A 505 -6.95 -10.12 6.35
CA LEU A 505 -7.36 -8.92 7.10
C LEU A 505 -8.04 -7.86 6.21
N HIS A 506 -7.65 -7.75 4.95
CA HIS A 506 -8.17 -6.76 4.00
C HIS A 506 -9.70 -6.75 3.89
N PHE A 507 -10.37 -7.90 4.02
CA PHE A 507 -11.82 -7.99 3.98
C PHE A 507 -12.50 -7.49 5.28
N TYR A 508 -11.76 -7.41 6.39
CA TYR A 508 -12.26 -7.06 7.71
C TYR A 508 -11.91 -5.62 8.16
N ILE A 509 -11.15 -4.87 7.35
CA ILE A 509 -10.83 -3.46 7.64
C ILE A 509 -12.12 -2.65 7.62
N THR A 510 -12.48 -2.01 8.73
CA THR A 510 -13.76 -1.31 8.87
C THR A 510 -13.79 0.08 8.24
N GLY A 511 -12.65 0.74 8.11
CA GLY A 511 -12.51 2.08 7.53
C GLY A 511 -12.31 2.13 6.00
N LEU A 512 -11.96 1.00 5.38
CA LEU A 512 -11.69 0.87 3.96
C LEU A 512 -12.47 -0.31 3.37
N THR A 513 -12.79 -0.23 2.09
CA THR A 513 -13.45 -1.31 1.35
C THR A 513 -12.73 -1.53 0.03
N PHE A 514 -12.72 -2.75 -0.45
CA PHE A 514 -12.00 -3.14 -1.68
C PHE A 514 -10.52 -2.73 -1.67
N TYR A 515 -9.88 -2.84 -0.48
CA TYR A 515 -8.46 -2.54 -0.30
C TYR A 515 -7.60 -3.69 -0.85
N ASN A 516 -7.71 -3.91 -2.15
CA ASN A 516 -7.05 -4.96 -2.92
C ASN A 516 -6.66 -4.44 -4.32
N PHE A 517 -7.60 -3.99 -5.17
CA PHE A 517 -7.30 -3.54 -6.52
C PHE A 517 -6.27 -2.38 -6.60
N PRO A 518 -6.12 -1.47 -5.60
CA PRO A 518 -5.08 -0.45 -5.65
C PRO A 518 -3.66 -1.02 -5.77
N TYR A 519 -3.43 -2.23 -5.30
CA TYR A 519 -2.13 -2.91 -5.45
C TYR A 519 -1.85 -3.30 -6.90
N THR A 520 -2.81 -3.93 -7.59
CA THR A 520 -2.70 -4.23 -9.04
C THR A 520 -2.56 -2.96 -9.84
N PHE A 521 -3.35 -1.94 -9.51
CA PHE A 521 -3.31 -0.63 -10.16
C PHE A 521 -1.91 0.00 -10.05
N GLY A 522 -1.38 0.15 -8.85
CA GLY A 522 -0.06 0.75 -8.60
C GLY A 522 1.07 -0.02 -9.28
N PHE A 523 1.04 -1.35 -9.20
CA PHE A 523 2.00 -2.22 -9.87
C PHE A 523 2.01 -2.00 -11.39
N LEU A 524 0.83 -2.06 -12.03
CA LEU A 524 0.73 -1.89 -13.48
C LEU A 524 1.00 -0.46 -13.94
N LEU A 525 0.60 0.55 -13.15
CA LEU A 525 0.93 1.94 -13.46
C LEU A 525 2.44 2.15 -13.45
N SER A 526 3.14 1.66 -12.42
CA SER A 526 4.60 1.69 -12.35
C SER A 526 5.26 1.03 -13.57
N ARG A 527 4.79 -0.15 -13.95
CA ARG A 527 5.32 -0.87 -15.12
C ARG A 527 5.06 -0.13 -16.43
N GLY A 528 3.86 0.43 -16.61
CA GLY A 528 3.53 1.24 -17.78
C GLY A 528 4.44 2.47 -17.88
N LEU A 529 4.64 3.20 -16.79
CA LEU A 529 5.55 4.34 -16.73
C LEU A 529 7.02 3.91 -16.99
N PHE A 530 7.44 2.76 -16.46
CA PHE A 530 8.78 2.24 -16.71
C PHE A 530 8.97 1.79 -18.16
N ALA A 531 7.96 1.20 -18.79
CA ALA A 531 7.98 0.87 -20.22
C ALA A 531 8.12 2.15 -21.08
N MET A 532 7.49 3.25 -20.68
CA MET A 532 7.69 4.56 -21.34
C MET A 532 9.12 5.07 -21.16
N LEU A 533 9.72 4.92 -19.96
CA LEU A 533 11.14 5.24 -19.76
C LEU A 533 12.05 4.42 -20.69
N LYS A 534 11.79 3.13 -20.85
CA LYS A 534 12.57 2.27 -21.79
C LYS A 534 12.43 2.73 -23.24
N LYS A 535 11.25 3.20 -23.64
CA LYS A 535 10.96 3.64 -25.00
C LYS A 535 11.50 5.05 -25.32
N GLU A 536 11.31 6.01 -24.41
CA GLU A 536 11.64 7.42 -24.62
C GLU A 536 13.02 7.80 -24.04
N GLY A 537 13.61 6.91 -23.24
CA GLY A 537 14.88 7.17 -22.58
C GLY A 537 14.79 8.32 -21.55
N LYS A 538 15.87 9.06 -21.41
CA LYS A 538 15.97 10.13 -20.39
C LYS A 538 15.01 11.30 -20.64
N ASP A 539 14.46 11.45 -21.83
CA ASP A 539 13.48 12.50 -22.15
C ASP A 539 12.14 12.27 -21.46
N PHE A 540 11.86 11.05 -21.00
CA PHE A 540 10.70 10.72 -20.19
C PHE A 540 10.81 11.25 -18.73
N LEU A 541 12.02 11.35 -18.18
CA LEU A 541 12.23 11.65 -16.75
C LEU A 541 11.57 12.94 -16.27
N PRO A 542 11.63 14.07 -17.00
CA PRO A 542 10.91 15.29 -16.59
C PRO A 542 9.38 15.10 -16.49
N LYS A 543 8.79 14.28 -17.38
CA LYS A 543 7.36 13.94 -17.35
C LYS A 543 7.03 13.13 -16.10
N TYR A 544 7.88 12.17 -15.76
CA TYR A 544 7.74 11.36 -14.57
C TYR A 544 7.89 12.18 -13.28
N GLU A 545 8.86 13.09 -13.21
CA GLU A 545 9.03 14.01 -12.07
C GLU A 545 7.81 14.91 -11.87
N GLU A 546 7.20 15.38 -12.97
CA GLU A 546 5.97 16.15 -12.93
C GLU A 546 4.79 15.29 -12.48
N PHE A 547 4.70 14.05 -12.93
CA PHE A 547 3.71 13.08 -12.44
C PHE A 547 3.81 12.91 -10.92
N LEU A 548 5.01 12.72 -10.36
CA LEU A 548 5.22 12.60 -8.92
C LEU A 548 4.80 13.87 -8.17
N ARG A 549 5.13 15.06 -8.69
CA ARG A 549 4.73 16.34 -8.07
C ARG A 549 3.23 16.53 -8.04
N LEU A 550 2.52 16.06 -9.03
CA LEU A 550 1.09 16.30 -9.21
C LEU A 550 0.19 15.17 -8.71
N ALA A 551 0.75 14.09 -8.15
CA ALA A 551 0.02 12.89 -7.73
C ALA A 551 -1.21 13.15 -6.83
N GLY A 552 -1.20 14.20 -6.00
CA GLY A 552 -2.33 14.59 -5.14
C GLY A 552 -3.19 15.76 -5.69
N SER A 553 -2.87 16.28 -6.87
CA SER A 553 -3.49 17.52 -7.41
C SER A 553 -4.79 17.29 -8.18
N ASP A 554 -5.05 16.05 -8.61
CA ASP A 554 -6.24 15.69 -9.42
C ASP A 554 -6.53 14.18 -9.29
N THR A 555 -7.50 13.67 -10.08
CA THR A 555 -7.70 12.22 -10.23
C THR A 555 -6.49 11.57 -10.91
N ALA A 556 -6.32 10.26 -10.71
CA ALA A 556 -5.21 9.53 -11.32
C ALA A 556 -5.21 9.66 -12.85
N GLU A 557 -6.40 9.60 -13.49
CA GLU A 557 -6.57 9.76 -14.93
C GLU A 557 -6.04 11.11 -15.41
N ASN A 558 -6.45 12.19 -14.75
CA ASN A 558 -6.08 13.55 -15.15
C ASN A 558 -4.59 13.80 -14.94
N VAL A 559 -4.02 13.29 -13.84
CA VAL A 559 -2.58 13.41 -13.58
C VAL A 559 -1.79 12.68 -14.65
N VAL A 560 -2.10 11.40 -14.93
CA VAL A 560 -1.39 10.61 -15.96
C VAL A 560 -1.54 11.24 -17.35
N GLN A 561 -2.78 11.63 -17.74
CA GLN A 561 -3.01 12.25 -19.05
C GLN A 561 -2.21 13.55 -19.21
N ARG A 562 -2.18 14.40 -18.19
CA ARG A 562 -1.52 15.71 -18.25
C ARG A 562 0.00 15.62 -18.25
N THR A 563 0.57 14.65 -17.55
CA THR A 563 2.03 14.57 -17.33
C THR A 563 2.72 13.66 -18.33
N VAL A 564 2.14 12.49 -18.61
CA VAL A 564 2.75 11.50 -19.50
C VAL A 564 1.97 11.25 -20.79
N GLY A 565 0.81 11.89 -20.95
CA GLY A 565 0.02 11.84 -22.19
C GLY A 565 -0.75 10.55 -22.42
N SER A 566 -0.89 9.68 -21.41
CA SER A 566 -1.56 8.38 -21.53
C SER A 566 -2.97 8.40 -20.96
N ASP A 567 -3.92 7.73 -21.64
CA ASP A 567 -5.30 7.54 -21.18
C ASP A 567 -5.44 6.19 -20.45
N ILE A 568 -5.33 6.22 -19.13
CA ILE A 568 -5.51 5.02 -18.29
C ILE A 568 -6.98 4.57 -18.15
N GLY A 569 -7.92 5.32 -18.72
CA GLY A 569 -9.33 4.91 -18.87
C GLY A 569 -9.55 3.97 -20.05
N LYS A 570 -8.48 3.49 -20.70
CA LYS A 570 -8.50 2.55 -21.82
C LYS A 570 -7.67 1.31 -21.53
N PRO A 571 -8.08 0.12 -22.03
CA PRO A 571 -7.38 -1.14 -21.79
C PRO A 571 -5.96 -1.19 -22.37
N GLU A 572 -5.65 -0.41 -23.42
CA GLU A 572 -4.38 -0.46 -24.14
C GLU A 572 -3.18 -0.17 -23.22
N PHE A 573 -3.28 0.89 -22.39
CA PHE A 573 -2.22 1.23 -21.42
C PHE A 573 -1.91 0.05 -20.47
N TRP A 574 -2.96 -0.56 -19.95
CA TRP A 574 -2.84 -1.68 -19.01
C TRP A 574 -2.33 -2.96 -19.70
N SER A 575 -2.75 -3.20 -20.95
CA SER A 575 -2.25 -4.30 -21.77
C SER A 575 -0.75 -4.19 -22.03
N GLU A 576 -0.26 -3.02 -22.41
CA GLU A 576 1.18 -2.76 -22.60
C GLU A 576 1.96 -2.96 -21.30
N ALA A 577 1.42 -2.49 -20.16
CA ALA A 577 2.02 -2.67 -18.84
C ALA A 577 2.12 -4.17 -18.46
N ILE A 578 1.09 -4.97 -18.73
CA ILE A 578 1.09 -6.42 -18.48
C ILE A 578 2.07 -7.13 -19.41
N GLN A 579 2.06 -6.82 -20.70
CA GLN A 579 2.98 -7.39 -21.70
C GLN A 579 4.44 -7.09 -21.40
N SER A 580 4.75 -5.97 -20.71
CA SER A 580 6.11 -5.65 -20.29
C SER A 580 6.74 -6.69 -19.34
N LEU A 581 5.94 -7.61 -18.79
CA LEU A 581 6.43 -8.76 -18.01
C LEU A 581 7.03 -9.88 -18.87
N GLU A 582 6.76 -9.92 -20.16
CA GLU A 582 7.26 -10.99 -21.02
C GLU A 582 8.79 -10.98 -21.15
N GLU A 583 9.39 -9.79 -21.27
CA GLU A 583 10.84 -9.68 -21.37
C GLU A 583 11.58 -10.23 -20.14
N PRO A 584 11.30 -9.78 -18.89
CA PRO A 584 11.94 -10.35 -17.71
C PRO A 584 11.62 -11.84 -17.53
N PHE A 585 10.42 -12.28 -17.91
CA PHE A 585 10.05 -13.69 -17.88
C PHE A 585 10.92 -14.55 -18.84
N LEU A 586 11.05 -14.15 -20.10
CA LEU A 586 11.88 -14.87 -21.09
C LEU A 586 13.34 -14.90 -20.67
N ARG A 587 13.85 -13.80 -20.14
CA ARG A 587 15.22 -13.72 -19.63
C ARG A 587 15.45 -14.64 -18.43
N LEU A 588 14.46 -14.75 -17.53
CA LEU A 588 14.52 -15.74 -16.44
C LEU A 588 14.54 -17.17 -16.99
N GLU A 589 13.65 -17.48 -17.94
CA GLU A 589 13.56 -18.80 -18.57
C GLU A 589 14.88 -19.23 -19.24
N GLU A 590 15.61 -18.28 -19.85
CA GLU A 590 16.96 -18.51 -20.44
C GLU A 590 18.06 -18.72 -19.38
N LEU A 591 17.96 -18.06 -18.22
CA LEU A 591 18.98 -18.13 -17.18
C LEU A 591 18.83 -19.38 -16.30
N LEU A 592 17.61 -19.83 -16.02
CA LEU A 592 17.37 -20.95 -15.11
C LEU A 592 18.13 -22.23 -15.44
N PRO A 593 18.24 -22.69 -16.72
CA PRO A 593 19.03 -23.89 -17.04
C PRO A 593 20.53 -23.75 -16.77
N LYS A 594 21.04 -22.50 -16.72
CA LYS A 594 22.46 -22.22 -16.46
C LYS A 594 22.80 -22.22 -14.97
N VAL A 595 21.80 -21.92 -14.13
CA VAL A 595 22.00 -21.69 -12.69
C VAL A 595 21.41 -22.78 -11.79
N LEU A 596 20.44 -23.53 -12.32
CA LEU A 596 19.91 -24.70 -11.60
C LEU A 596 20.82 -25.91 -11.80
N PRO A 597 20.99 -26.76 -10.76
CA PRO A 597 21.68 -28.03 -10.92
C PRO A 597 21.02 -28.84 -12.06
N SER A 598 21.82 -29.42 -12.94
CA SER A 598 21.31 -30.37 -13.93
C SER A 598 20.52 -31.42 -13.18
N ALA A 599 19.24 -31.60 -13.52
CA ALA A 599 18.47 -32.72 -12.99
C ALA A 599 19.28 -33.98 -13.25
N GLN A 600 19.78 -34.62 -12.18
CA GLN A 600 20.42 -35.93 -12.33
C GLN A 600 19.34 -36.84 -12.91
N SER A 601 19.54 -37.21 -14.21
CA SER A 601 18.72 -38.13 -14.98
C SER A 601 18.63 -39.51 -14.32
#